data_caeca24953b259716c1829ca254b6d29
#
_entry.id   caeca24953b259716c1829ca254b6d29
#
_cell.length_a   1.000
_cell.length_b   1.000
_cell.length_c   1.000
_cell.angle_alpha   90.00
_cell.angle_beta   90.00
_cell.angle_gamma   90.00
#
_symmetry.space_group_name_H-M   'P 1'
#
loop_
_entity.id
_entity.type
_entity.pdbx_description
1 polymer ?
#
loop_
_entity_poly.entity_id
_entity_poly.type
_entity_poly.pdbx_seq_one_letter_code
_entity_poly.pdbx_strand_id
1 'polypeptide(L)'
;MTDITSADVRVDVNAIEKSLSELWRGQRDGEDAVTRAALWNVVAHTSTSETHALAAETLGRASAIVPQRTIVVRSNPAAEAELTSWISANCHLVGGGKQVCSEEINIVAGGDRIHRVPPVVSALLIPDMPVAFWWIGDLPNEHEEYVELLLEPADRLIVDSVYFDSPADLALVSRIAEQTSTSPADLNWVRLEEWRAATASIFDPPTMRSRLNAIRRVRVIAGSSNHEFFGESVESLLYASWLSAQVGHAVDANGKVEGAAGSIDYVFERRHQSTDVGGIALVEISFEDGACASIARDRDRGVLVANVDGSVTVQSVTRTLEQQMEKLIVRQLKRIDGDRVLRRVLPIAIKLAKRVA
;
A
#
# COMPACT_ATOMS: atom_id res chain seq x y z
N MET A 1 -5.53 -9.57 -23.23
CA MET A 1 -4.16 -9.03 -23.41
C MET A 1 -3.23 -10.22 -23.37
N THR A 2 -2.46 -10.48 -24.41
CA THR A 2 -1.52 -11.60 -24.41
C THR A 2 -0.21 -11.07 -23.84
N ASP A 3 0.07 -11.43 -22.59
CA ASP A 3 1.33 -11.12 -21.93
C ASP A 3 2.35 -12.18 -22.36
N ILE A 4 3.50 -11.74 -22.84
CA ILE A 4 4.58 -12.62 -23.23
C ILE A 4 5.70 -12.41 -22.20
N THR A 5 5.84 -13.36 -21.29
CA THR A 5 7.00 -13.38 -20.36
C THR A 5 8.07 -14.27 -20.98
N SER A 6 9.30 -13.78 -21.06
CA SER A 6 10.44 -14.61 -21.43
C SER A 6 10.69 -15.67 -20.36
N ALA A 7 11.19 -16.83 -20.75
CA ALA A 7 11.58 -17.85 -19.77
C ALA A 7 12.64 -17.29 -18.81
N ASP A 8 12.56 -17.67 -17.53
CA ASP A 8 13.54 -17.30 -16.51
C ASP A 8 14.94 -17.80 -16.89
N VAL A 9 15.89 -16.87 -16.97
CA VAL A 9 17.28 -17.20 -17.27
C VAL A 9 18.09 -17.07 -16.00
N ARG A 10 18.64 -18.19 -15.51
CA ARG A 10 19.53 -18.22 -14.36
C ARG A 10 20.86 -17.52 -14.71
N VAL A 11 21.29 -16.59 -13.87
CA VAL A 11 22.48 -15.78 -14.10
C VAL A 11 23.33 -15.67 -12.84
N ASP A 12 24.63 -15.44 -13.02
CA ASP A 12 25.49 -15.04 -11.89
C ASP A 12 25.15 -13.62 -11.45
N VAL A 13 25.06 -13.40 -10.15
CA VAL A 13 24.72 -12.09 -9.56
C VAL A 13 25.63 -10.97 -10.07
N ASN A 14 26.93 -11.27 -10.31
CA ASN A 14 27.89 -10.30 -10.83
C ASN A 14 27.76 -10.06 -12.34
N ALA A 15 26.93 -10.83 -13.04
CA ALA A 15 26.75 -10.75 -14.50
C ALA A 15 25.33 -10.32 -14.90
N ILE A 16 24.47 -9.93 -13.95
CA ILE A 16 23.05 -9.60 -14.22
C ILE A 16 22.91 -8.54 -15.31
N GLU A 17 23.58 -7.39 -15.22
CA GLU A 17 23.51 -6.31 -16.22
C GLU A 17 23.99 -6.75 -17.61
N LYS A 18 25.04 -7.57 -17.66
CA LYS A 18 25.51 -8.13 -18.92
C LYS A 18 24.47 -9.07 -19.53
N SER A 19 23.88 -9.94 -18.72
CA SER A 19 22.86 -10.89 -19.14
C SER A 19 21.57 -10.20 -19.58
N LEU A 20 21.15 -9.12 -18.89
CA LEU A 20 20.05 -8.26 -19.34
C LEU A 20 20.38 -7.64 -20.71
N SER A 21 21.58 -7.14 -20.91
CA SER A 21 22.00 -6.56 -22.20
C SER A 21 21.99 -7.60 -23.33
N GLU A 22 22.32 -8.85 -23.05
CA GLU A 22 22.26 -9.97 -23.99
C GLU A 22 20.81 -10.37 -24.30
N LEU A 23 19.93 -10.41 -23.27
CA LEU A 23 18.51 -10.65 -23.43
C LEU A 23 17.89 -9.64 -24.43
N TRP A 24 18.22 -8.36 -24.28
CA TRP A 24 17.71 -7.30 -25.14
C TRP A 24 18.28 -7.36 -26.57
N ARG A 25 19.52 -7.80 -26.76
CA ARG A 25 20.06 -7.99 -28.11
C ARG A 25 19.34 -9.10 -28.86
N GLY A 26 19.08 -10.22 -28.19
CA GLY A 26 18.35 -11.34 -28.81
C GLY A 26 16.91 -10.99 -29.21
N GLN A 27 16.25 -10.06 -28.51
CA GLN A 27 14.89 -9.62 -28.86
C GLN A 27 14.85 -8.57 -29.99
N ARG A 28 15.94 -7.84 -30.27
CA ARG A 28 16.02 -6.85 -31.35
C ARG A 28 16.15 -7.47 -32.73
N ASP A 29 16.60 -8.70 -32.81
CA ASP A 29 16.76 -9.41 -34.10
C ASP A 29 15.44 -9.99 -34.64
N GLY A 30 14.30 -9.78 -33.91
CA GLY A 30 12.95 -10.11 -34.38
C GLY A 30 12.31 -9.00 -35.21
N GLU A 31 11.30 -9.35 -36.04
CA GLU A 31 10.59 -8.39 -36.92
C GLU A 31 9.77 -7.33 -36.17
N ASP A 32 9.47 -7.51 -34.87
CA ASP A 32 8.69 -6.58 -34.05
C ASP A 32 9.59 -5.65 -33.26
N ALA A 33 9.36 -4.33 -33.37
CA ALA A 33 10.10 -3.30 -32.64
C ALA A 33 9.78 -3.39 -31.14
N VAL A 34 10.70 -3.94 -30.36
CA VAL A 34 10.62 -4.01 -28.91
C VAL A 34 11.18 -2.72 -28.28
N THR A 35 10.40 -2.07 -27.44
CA THR A 35 10.82 -0.88 -26.69
C THR A 35 11.04 -1.25 -25.23
N ARG A 36 12.28 -1.10 -24.76
CA ARG A 36 12.60 -1.14 -23.33
C ARG A 36 12.13 0.14 -22.67
N ALA A 37 11.33 0.06 -21.63
CA ALA A 37 10.86 1.22 -20.89
C ALA A 37 10.92 1.00 -19.37
N ALA A 38 11.29 2.04 -18.65
CA ALA A 38 11.18 2.10 -17.18
C ALA A 38 10.90 3.54 -16.78
N LEU A 39 10.00 3.72 -15.81
CA LEU A 39 9.68 4.99 -15.16
C LEU A 39 10.03 4.94 -13.67
N TRP A 40 10.20 3.73 -13.13
CA TRP A 40 10.52 3.44 -11.74
C TRP A 40 11.51 2.28 -11.64
N ASN A 41 12.31 2.31 -10.59
CA ASN A 41 12.87 1.11 -10.00
C ASN A 41 11.89 0.66 -8.92
N VAL A 42 11.43 -0.59 -8.97
CA VAL A 42 10.56 -1.16 -7.94
C VAL A 42 11.28 -2.36 -7.34
N VAL A 43 11.63 -2.25 -6.07
CA VAL A 43 12.28 -3.31 -5.32
C VAL A 43 11.25 -3.91 -4.36
N ALA A 44 11.02 -5.21 -4.40
CA ALA A 44 10.19 -5.92 -3.45
C ALA A 44 11.06 -6.81 -2.55
N HIS A 45 10.88 -6.70 -1.24
CA HIS A 45 11.51 -7.59 -0.26
C HIS A 45 10.50 -8.61 0.27
N THR A 46 10.91 -9.86 0.34
CA THR A 46 10.10 -11.00 0.78
C THR A 46 10.95 -11.95 1.63
N SER A 47 10.30 -12.76 2.47
CA SER A 47 10.96 -13.75 3.32
C SER A 47 10.70 -15.20 2.91
N THR A 48 9.60 -15.46 2.18
CA THR A 48 9.19 -16.81 1.78
C THR A 48 9.10 -16.99 0.27
N SER A 49 9.04 -18.22 -0.21
CA SER A 49 8.84 -18.53 -1.63
C SER A 49 7.48 -18.05 -2.14
N GLU A 50 6.46 -18.15 -1.32
CA GLU A 50 5.09 -17.78 -1.64
C GLU A 50 4.97 -16.27 -1.82
N THR A 51 5.53 -15.50 -0.88
CA THR A 51 5.54 -14.03 -0.98
C THR A 51 6.43 -13.55 -2.12
N HIS A 52 7.51 -14.26 -2.44
CA HIS A 52 8.35 -13.98 -3.60
C HIS A 52 7.58 -14.15 -4.91
N ALA A 53 6.91 -15.28 -5.09
CA ALA A 53 6.09 -15.54 -6.27
C ALA A 53 4.95 -14.52 -6.40
N LEU A 54 4.27 -14.19 -5.29
CA LEU A 54 3.23 -13.17 -5.25
C LEU A 54 3.77 -11.79 -5.69
N ALA A 55 4.96 -11.41 -5.21
CA ALA A 55 5.59 -10.14 -5.56
C ALA A 55 5.94 -10.08 -7.06
N ALA A 56 6.57 -11.12 -7.59
CA ALA A 56 6.95 -11.20 -9.00
C ALA A 56 5.71 -11.12 -9.90
N GLU A 57 4.67 -11.91 -9.63
CA GLU A 57 3.41 -11.90 -10.38
C GLU A 57 2.72 -10.52 -10.31
N THR A 58 2.63 -9.93 -9.12
CA THR A 58 1.98 -8.63 -8.91
C THR A 58 2.73 -7.52 -9.66
N LEU A 59 4.04 -7.47 -9.55
CA LEU A 59 4.87 -6.45 -10.20
C LEU A 59 4.95 -6.67 -11.71
N GLY A 60 4.94 -7.92 -12.17
CA GLY A 60 4.81 -8.25 -13.58
C GLY A 60 3.53 -7.67 -14.19
N ARG A 61 2.38 -7.83 -13.51
CA ARG A 61 1.11 -7.21 -13.94
C ARG A 61 1.13 -5.68 -13.83
N ALA A 62 1.73 -5.13 -12.78
CA ALA A 62 1.85 -3.68 -12.60
C ALA A 62 2.69 -3.03 -13.70
N SER A 63 3.72 -3.73 -14.19
CA SER A 63 4.62 -3.25 -15.25
C SER A 63 3.93 -3.02 -16.59
N ALA A 64 2.80 -3.68 -16.84
CA ALA A 64 1.94 -3.44 -18.00
C ALA A 64 1.27 -2.06 -17.98
N ILE A 65 1.12 -1.47 -16.79
CA ILE A 65 0.43 -0.19 -16.60
C ILE A 65 1.44 0.93 -16.35
N VAL A 66 2.47 0.64 -15.55
CA VAL A 66 3.60 1.54 -15.25
C VAL A 66 4.88 0.78 -15.54
N PRO A 67 5.53 1.01 -16.69
CA PRO A 67 6.80 0.36 -17.02
C PRO A 67 7.84 0.61 -15.94
N GLN A 68 8.54 -0.44 -15.51
CA GLN A 68 9.46 -0.39 -14.40
C GLN A 68 10.58 -1.41 -14.53
N ARG A 69 11.74 -1.16 -13.89
CA ARG A 69 12.67 -2.22 -13.56
C ARG A 69 12.22 -2.83 -12.23
N THR A 70 11.89 -4.11 -12.24
CA THR A 70 11.47 -4.87 -11.06
C THR A 70 12.66 -5.65 -10.51
N ILE A 71 12.90 -5.55 -9.20
CA ILE A 71 13.88 -6.36 -8.47
C ILE A 71 13.14 -7.03 -7.32
N VAL A 72 12.98 -8.35 -7.35
CA VAL A 72 12.34 -9.10 -6.28
C VAL A 72 13.41 -9.82 -5.48
N VAL A 73 13.51 -9.47 -4.21
CA VAL A 73 14.48 -10.03 -3.27
C VAL A 73 13.77 -10.96 -2.31
N ARG A 74 14.26 -12.19 -2.20
CA ARG A 74 13.92 -13.06 -1.07
C ARG A 74 15.14 -13.23 -0.20
N SER A 75 15.05 -12.81 1.06
CA SER A 75 16.11 -13.00 2.03
C SER A 75 15.63 -13.76 3.26
N ASN A 76 16.38 -14.77 3.67
CA ASN A 76 16.10 -15.54 4.88
C ASN A 76 17.40 -15.81 5.64
N PRO A 77 17.67 -15.08 6.74
CA PRO A 77 18.90 -15.26 7.52
C PRO A 77 19.01 -16.63 8.19
N ALA A 78 17.88 -17.33 8.40
CA ALA A 78 17.85 -18.66 9.01
C ALA A 78 18.03 -19.81 8.00
N ALA A 79 18.04 -19.51 6.69
CA ALA A 79 18.26 -20.52 5.66
C ALA A 79 19.75 -20.84 5.47
N GLU A 80 20.05 -21.90 4.71
CA GLU A 80 21.42 -22.18 4.27
C GLU A 80 21.99 -21.01 3.46
N ALA A 81 23.32 -20.84 3.55
CA ALA A 81 24.03 -19.77 2.84
C ALA A 81 23.92 -19.96 1.33
N GLU A 82 23.10 -19.15 0.67
CA GLU A 82 22.93 -19.13 -0.77
C GLU A 82 22.89 -17.70 -1.32
N LEU A 83 23.27 -17.53 -2.58
CA LEU A 83 23.03 -16.30 -3.34
C LEU A 83 22.83 -16.70 -4.81
N THR A 84 21.59 -16.67 -5.25
CA THR A 84 21.20 -17.04 -6.62
C THR A 84 20.35 -15.95 -7.25
N SER A 85 20.41 -15.84 -8.58
CA SER A 85 19.58 -14.88 -9.31
C SER A 85 19.14 -15.42 -10.66
N TRP A 86 18.02 -14.88 -11.14
CA TRP A 86 17.53 -15.07 -12.51
C TRP A 86 16.88 -13.79 -13.02
N ILE A 87 16.80 -13.67 -14.33
CA ILE A 87 16.23 -12.52 -15.01
C ILE A 87 15.16 -12.96 -15.98
N SER A 88 14.18 -12.09 -16.18
CA SER A 88 13.14 -12.22 -17.21
C SER A 88 12.75 -10.86 -17.78
N ALA A 89 12.01 -10.86 -18.86
CA ALA A 89 11.39 -9.65 -19.43
C ALA A 89 9.88 -9.85 -19.53
N ASN A 90 9.13 -8.91 -18.97
CA ASN A 90 7.68 -8.85 -19.06
C ASN A 90 7.28 -7.89 -20.19
N CYS A 91 6.74 -8.43 -21.27
CA CYS A 91 6.41 -7.69 -22.48
C CYS A 91 4.91 -7.59 -22.70
N HIS A 92 4.43 -6.39 -23.02
CA HIS A 92 3.01 -6.10 -23.24
C HIS A 92 2.81 -5.38 -24.56
N LEU A 93 1.75 -5.75 -25.29
CA LEU A 93 1.36 -5.06 -26.51
C LEU A 93 0.65 -3.74 -26.18
N VAL A 94 1.18 -2.65 -26.70
CA VAL A 94 0.54 -1.32 -26.66
C VAL A 94 -0.07 -0.98 -28.01
N GLY A 95 -0.90 0.07 -28.06
CA GLY A 95 -1.60 0.47 -29.26
C GLY A 95 -0.70 0.56 -30.51
N GLY A 96 -1.16 0.01 -31.63
CA GLY A 96 -0.43 -0.04 -32.90
C GLY A 96 0.54 -1.21 -33.05
N GLY A 97 0.41 -2.26 -32.24
CA GLY A 97 1.23 -3.49 -32.36
C GLY A 97 2.65 -3.36 -31.83
N LYS A 98 2.98 -2.25 -31.14
CA LYS A 98 4.30 -2.06 -30.53
C LYS A 98 4.37 -2.83 -29.19
N GLN A 99 5.50 -3.48 -28.97
CA GLN A 99 5.77 -4.20 -27.74
C GLN A 99 6.61 -3.35 -26.79
N VAL A 100 6.10 -3.16 -25.57
CA VAL A 100 6.84 -2.51 -24.45
C VAL A 100 7.19 -3.56 -23.46
N CYS A 101 8.47 -3.63 -23.10
CA CYS A 101 9.00 -4.63 -22.18
C CYS A 101 9.65 -3.96 -20.96
N SER A 102 9.41 -4.56 -19.81
CA SER A 102 9.99 -4.22 -18.52
C SER A 102 10.89 -5.36 -18.03
N GLU A 103 11.95 -5.02 -17.34
CA GLU A 103 12.91 -5.98 -16.79
C GLU A 103 12.45 -6.50 -15.43
N GLU A 104 12.67 -7.77 -15.20
CA GLU A 104 12.50 -8.40 -13.90
C GLU A 104 13.78 -9.14 -13.50
N ILE A 105 14.24 -8.86 -12.30
CA ILE A 105 15.41 -9.44 -11.68
C ILE A 105 14.99 -10.07 -10.37
N ASN A 106 15.26 -11.34 -10.19
CA ASN A 106 14.96 -12.08 -8.99
C ASN A 106 16.27 -12.46 -8.28
N ILE A 107 16.34 -12.22 -6.97
CA ILE A 107 17.50 -12.50 -6.13
C ILE A 107 17.03 -13.31 -4.91
N VAL A 108 17.71 -14.41 -4.64
CA VAL A 108 17.49 -15.22 -3.44
C VAL A 108 18.77 -15.28 -2.65
N ALA A 109 18.70 -14.91 -1.37
CA ALA A 109 19.82 -14.92 -0.46
C ALA A 109 19.45 -15.60 0.86
N GLY A 110 20.32 -16.47 1.34
CA GLY A 110 20.20 -17.19 2.61
C GLY A 110 21.42 -17.01 3.50
N GLY A 111 21.24 -17.22 4.81
CA GLY A 111 22.30 -17.17 5.80
C GLY A 111 23.06 -15.84 5.78
N ASP A 112 24.39 -15.93 5.88
CA ASP A 112 25.30 -14.77 5.84
C ASP A 112 25.34 -14.04 4.48
N ARG A 113 24.82 -14.67 3.42
CA ARG A 113 24.81 -14.06 2.09
C ARG A 113 23.82 -12.92 1.95
N ILE A 114 22.87 -12.76 2.86
CA ILE A 114 21.92 -11.65 2.85
C ILE A 114 22.63 -10.28 2.86
N HIS A 115 23.78 -10.17 3.53
CA HIS A 115 24.56 -8.91 3.59
C HIS A 115 25.13 -8.48 2.22
N ARG A 116 25.12 -9.35 1.22
CA ARG A 116 25.50 -9.02 -0.15
C ARG A 116 24.36 -8.41 -0.97
N VAL A 117 23.12 -8.50 -0.49
CA VAL A 117 21.94 -8.04 -1.23
C VAL A 117 21.90 -6.52 -1.39
N PRO A 118 22.08 -5.69 -0.34
CA PRO A 118 22.00 -4.25 -0.48
C PRO A 118 22.93 -3.68 -1.57
N PRO A 119 24.24 -3.97 -1.59
CA PRO A 119 25.13 -3.45 -2.65
C PRO A 119 24.77 -3.99 -4.04
N VAL A 120 24.26 -5.22 -4.15
CA VAL A 120 23.80 -5.78 -5.43
C VAL A 120 22.55 -5.03 -5.91
N VAL A 121 21.57 -4.83 -5.06
CA VAL A 121 20.35 -4.07 -5.41
C VAL A 121 20.71 -2.65 -5.84
N SER A 122 21.53 -1.95 -5.06
CA SER A 122 21.96 -0.59 -5.38
C SER A 122 22.66 -0.50 -6.75
N ALA A 123 23.50 -1.46 -7.08
CA ALA A 123 24.21 -1.51 -8.37
C ALA A 123 23.29 -1.81 -9.56
N LEU A 124 22.10 -2.41 -9.31
CA LEU A 124 21.14 -2.77 -10.34
C LEU A 124 20.07 -1.68 -10.58
N LEU A 125 20.01 -0.63 -9.77
CA LEU A 125 19.06 0.46 -9.98
C LEU A 125 19.42 1.25 -11.25
N ILE A 126 18.41 1.60 -12.04
CA ILE A 126 18.59 2.54 -13.15
C ILE A 126 18.83 3.93 -12.55
N PRO A 127 19.97 4.57 -12.86
CA PRO A 127 20.28 5.91 -12.36
C PRO A 127 19.18 6.93 -12.72
N ASP A 128 19.00 7.94 -11.88
CA ASP A 128 18.06 9.06 -12.05
C ASP A 128 16.57 8.65 -12.14
N MET A 129 16.25 7.39 -11.89
CA MET A 129 14.87 6.91 -11.77
C MET A 129 14.47 6.80 -10.31
N PRO A 130 13.22 7.20 -9.95
CA PRO A 130 12.74 7.05 -8.59
C PRO A 130 12.69 5.58 -8.17
N VAL A 131 12.90 5.34 -6.87
CA VAL A 131 12.94 4.00 -6.26
C VAL A 131 11.78 3.81 -5.31
N ALA A 132 10.89 2.87 -5.61
CA ALA A 132 9.85 2.40 -4.71
C ALA A 132 10.27 1.06 -4.11
N PHE A 133 10.27 0.97 -2.80
CA PHE A 133 10.58 -0.23 -2.07
C PHE A 133 9.31 -0.81 -1.45
N TRP A 134 8.92 -2.02 -1.84
CA TRP A 134 7.76 -2.72 -1.30
C TRP A 134 8.21 -3.80 -0.32
N TRP A 135 7.92 -3.57 0.95
CA TRP A 135 8.18 -4.54 2.02
C TRP A 135 6.97 -5.45 2.21
N ILE A 136 7.19 -6.77 2.08
CA ILE A 136 6.14 -7.79 2.19
C ILE A 136 6.48 -8.74 3.33
N GLY A 137 5.52 -8.97 4.21
CA GLY A 137 5.67 -9.80 5.40
C GLY A 137 5.96 -8.98 6.65
N ASP A 138 6.53 -9.64 7.66
CA ASP A 138 6.83 -9.03 8.94
C ASP A 138 7.74 -7.81 8.78
N LEU A 139 7.44 -6.75 9.51
CA LEU A 139 8.27 -5.57 9.48
C LEU A 139 9.65 -5.87 10.10
N PRO A 140 10.72 -5.32 9.52
CA PRO A 140 12.05 -5.51 10.04
C PRO A 140 12.23 -4.82 11.38
N ASN A 141 13.20 -5.28 12.15
CA ASN A 141 13.67 -4.53 13.30
C ASN A 141 14.30 -3.19 12.84
N GLU A 142 13.90 -2.08 13.43
CA GLU A 142 14.31 -0.72 13.03
C GLU A 142 15.82 -0.44 13.12
N HIS A 143 16.58 -1.28 13.82
CA HIS A 143 18.03 -1.12 14.04
C HIS A 143 18.88 -2.12 13.24
N GLU A 144 18.29 -2.81 12.26
CA GLU A 144 19.05 -3.72 11.42
C GLU A 144 19.78 -2.96 10.31
N GLU A 145 21.13 -2.96 10.36
CA GLU A 145 22.00 -2.37 9.33
C GLU A 145 21.61 -2.83 7.92
N TYR A 146 21.21 -4.10 7.78
CA TYR A 146 20.73 -4.65 6.51
C TYR A 146 19.56 -3.86 5.94
N VAL A 147 18.58 -3.47 6.79
CA VAL A 147 17.39 -2.72 6.40
C VAL A 147 17.75 -1.30 5.99
N GLU A 148 18.59 -0.64 6.77
CA GLU A 148 19.06 0.72 6.49
C GLU A 148 19.76 0.77 5.12
N LEU A 149 20.71 -0.12 4.88
CA LEU A 149 21.45 -0.20 3.61
C LEU A 149 20.55 -0.55 2.42
N LEU A 150 19.53 -1.39 2.64
CA LEU A 150 18.61 -1.80 1.58
C LEU A 150 17.64 -0.67 1.19
N LEU A 151 17.22 0.16 2.17
CA LEU A 151 16.31 1.27 1.97
C LEU A 151 17.02 2.60 1.65
N GLU A 152 18.34 2.68 1.78
CA GLU A 152 19.11 3.91 1.51
C GLU A 152 18.80 4.54 0.15
N PRO A 153 18.68 3.79 -0.97
CA PRO A 153 18.37 4.36 -2.27
C PRO A 153 16.86 4.61 -2.49
N ALA A 154 16.00 4.30 -1.53
CA ALA A 154 14.56 4.34 -1.74
C ALA A 154 13.98 5.74 -1.51
N ASP A 155 13.15 6.22 -2.46
CA ASP A 155 12.32 7.42 -2.28
C ASP A 155 11.03 7.11 -1.53
N ARG A 156 10.57 5.86 -1.61
CA ARG A 156 9.30 5.42 -1.05
C ARG A 156 9.38 4.04 -0.44
N LEU A 157 8.85 3.91 0.78
CA LEU A 157 8.61 2.64 1.46
C LEU A 157 7.12 2.31 1.37
N ILE A 158 6.79 1.27 0.62
CA ILE A 158 5.42 0.74 0.48
C ILE A 158 5.27 -0.45 1.42
N VAL A 159 4.24 -0.42 2.25
CA VAL A 159 3.80 -1.52 3.11
C VAL A 159 2.33 -1.82 2.86
N ASP A 160 1.84 -2.92 3.39
CA ASP A 160 0.41 -3.21 3.45
C ASP A 160 -0.01 -3.50 4.89
N SER A 161 -0.54 -2.48 5.55
CA SER A 161 -0.89 -2.57 6.96
C SER A 161 -2.09 -3.49 7.25
N VAL A 162 -2.70 -4.09 6.24
CA VAL A 162 -3.69 -5.15 6.42
C VAL A 162 -3.08 -6.40 7.05
N TYR A 163 -1.77 -6.60 6.87
CA TYR A 163 -1.01 -7.74 7.41
C TYR A 163 -0.27 -7.44 8.70
N PHE A 164 -0.46 -6.27 9.30
CA PHE A 164 0.20 -5.93 10.57
C PHE A 164 -0.35 -6.75 11.73
N ASP A 165 0.53 -7.22 12.58
CA ASP A 165 0.19 -7.96 13.80
C ASP A 165 -0.38 -7.06 14.89
N SER A 166 -0.05 -5.77 14.83
CA SER A 166 -0.48 -4.76 15.79
C SER A 166 -0.64 -3.38 15.16
N PRO A 167 -1.61 -2.57 15.62
CA PRO A 167 -1.66 -1.15 15.29
C PRO A 167 -0.38 -0.36 15.64
N ALA A 168 0.42 -0.87 16.58
CA ALA A 168 1.71 -0.27 16.94
C ALA A 168 2.74 -0.30 15.81
N ASP A 169 2.59 -1.21 14.83
CA ASP A 169 3.47 -1.34 13.66
C ASP A 169 3.44 -0.10 12.77
N LEU A 170 2.36 0.70 12.82
CA LEU A 170 2.33 2.02 12.19
C LEU A 170 3.44 2.94 12.70
N ALA A 171 3.77 2.84 14.00
CA ALA A 171 4.87 3.64 14.58
C ALA A 171 6.23 3.13 14.10
N LEU A 172 6.38 1.82 13.92
CA LEU A 172 7.61 1.23 13.36
C LEU A 172 7.83 1.70 11.93
N VAL A 173 6.81 1.64 11.06
CA VAL A 173 6.88 2.17 9.69
C VAL A 173 7.26 3.64 9.66
N SER A 174 6.67 4.47 10.55
CA SER A 174 6.99 5.89 10.63
C SER A 174 8.46 6.12 10.99
N ARG A 175 8.99 5.38 11.99
CA ARG A 175 10.39 5.47 12.40
C ARG A 175 11.35 5.03 11.30
N ILE A 176 11.09 3.89 10.65
CA ILE A 176 11.91 3.40 9.53
C ILE A 176 11.95 4.45 8.43
N ALA A 177 10.80 5.00 8.05
CA ALA A 177 10.70 6.01 7.01
C ALA A 177 11.46 7.30 7.37
N GLU A 178 11.44 7.73 8.63
CA GLU A 178 12.20 8.89 9.14
C GLU A 178 13.71 8.62 9.10
N GLN A 179 14.16 7.45 9.56
CA GLN A 179 15.58 7.06 9.59
C GLN A 179 16.18 6.94 8.19
N THR A 180 15.43 6.36 7.24
CA THR A 180 15.87 6.16 5.86
C THR A 180 15.51 7.32 4.93
N SER A 181 14.88 8.38 5.44
CA SER A 181 14.40 9.52 4.65
C SER A 181 13.41 9.13 3.53
N THR A 182 12.77 7.97 3.64
CA THR A 182 11.78 7.51 2.65
C THR A 182 10.41 8.12 2.90
N SER A 183 9.59 8.19 1.86
CA SER A 183 8.18 8.56 1.98
C SER A 183 7.33 7.31 2.28
N PRO A 184 6.67 7.20 3.44
CA PRO A 184 5.83 6.05 3.73
C PRO A 184 4.61 6.02 2.82
N ALA A 185 4.24 4.82 2.37
CA ALA A 185 3.08 4.52 1.58
C ALA A 185 2.45 3.22 2.07
N ASP A 186 1.13 3.18 2.15
CA ASP A 186 0.41 2.03 2.67
C ASP A 186 -0.70 1.62 1.69
N LEU A 187 -0.74 0.34 1.30
CA LEU A 187 -1.75 -0.18 0.39
C LEU A 187 -3.13 -0.23 1.05
N ASN A 188 -3.18 -0.45 2.35
CA ASN A 188 -4.41 -0.37 3.12
C ASN A 188 -4.99 1.05 3.12
N TRP A 189 -4.13 2.08 3.19
CA TRP A 189 -4.53 3.46 3.00
C TRP A 189 -5.10 3.74 1.59
N VAL A 190 -4.60 3.08 0.55
CA VAL A 190 -5.18 3.17 -0.80
C VAL A 190 -6.60 2.60 -0.84
N ARG A 191 -6.84 1.47 -0.16
CA ARG A 191 -8.19 0.86 -0.06
C ARG A 191 -9.21 1.79 0.57
N LEU A 192 -8.78 2.74 1.39
CA LEU A 192 -9.66 3.73 2.01
C LEU A 192 -10.08 4.88 1.09
N GLU A 193 -9.58 4.98 -0.14
CA GLU A 193 -9.91 6.11 -1.04
C GLU A 193 -11.42 6.25 -1.25
N GLU A 194 -12.12 5.15 -1.46
CA GLU A 194 -13.57 5.12 -1.67
C GLU A 194 -14.35 5.58 -0.42
N TRP A 195 -13.93 5.15 0.77
CA TRP A 195 -14.52 5.56 2.04
C TRP A 195 -14.34 7.05 2.31
N ARG A 196 -13.15 7.56 2.02
CA ARG A 196 -12.86 8.99 2.15
C ARG A 196 -13.66 9.82 1.16
N ALA A 197 -13.81 9.37 -0.08
CA ALA A 197 -14.61 10.03 -1.09
C ALA A 197 -16.10 10.02 -0.72
N ALA A 198 -16.63 8.87 -0.28
CA ALA A 198 -18.02 8.76 0.18
C ALA A 198 -18.29 9.67 1.38
N THR A 199 -17.38 9.72 2.35
CA THR A 199 -17.50 10.62 3.50
C THR A 199 -17.46 12.09 3.07
N ALA A 200 -16.53 12.48 2.23
CA ALA A 200 -16.43 13.85 1.74
C ALA A 200 -17.72 14.29 1.05
N SER A 201 -18.34 13.42 0.22
CA SER A 201 -19.58 13.73 -0.48
C SER A 201 -20.77 14.04 0.44
N ILE A 202 -20.79 13.52 1.67
CA ILE A 202 -21.81 13.87 2.68
C ILE A 202 -21.71 15.35 3.07
N PHE A 203 -20.49 15.88 3.11
CA PHE A 203 -20.22 17.26 3.57
C PHE A 203 -20.09 18.27 2.43
N ASP A 204 -20.28 17.88 1.17
CA ASP A 204 -20.31 18.80 0.03
C ASP A 204 -21.44 19.86 0.14
N PRO A 205 -22.69 19.51 0.53
CA PRO A 205 -23.72 20.51 0.72
C PRO A 205 -23.37 21.50 1.84
N PRO A 206 -23.58 22.82 1.66
CA PRO A 206 -23.28 23.84 2.68
C PRO A 206 -23.95 23.57 4.04
N THR A 207 -25.15 23.02 4.05
CA THR A 207 -25.90 22.64 5.26
C THR A 207 -25.25 21.51 6.04
N MET A 208 -24.55 20.60 5.36
CA MET A 208 -23.81 19.52 6.00
C MET A 208 -22.39 19.96 6.42
N ARG A 209 -21.79 20.89 5.67
CA ARG A 209 -20.46 21.41 5.99
C ARG A 209 -20.38 22.07 7.36
N SER A 210 -21.43 22.80 7.75
CA SER A 210 -21.52 23.41 9.09
C SER A 210 -21.58 22.38 10.22
N ARG A 211 -22.04 21.16 9.94
CA ARG A 211 -22.14 20.06 10.93
C ARG A 211 -20.80 19.40 11.25
N LEU A 212 -19.74 19.63 10.46
CA LEU A 212 -18.39 19.12 10.76
C LEU A 212 -17.94 19.50 12.19
N ASN A 213 -18.30 20.71 12.64
CA ASN A 213 -17.98 21.17 13.98
C ASN A 213 -18.90 20.61 15.08
N ALA A 214 -19.99 19.95 14.71
CA ALA A 214 -20.98 19.38 15.62
C ALA A 214 -20.89 17.85 15.76
N ILE A 215 -19.82 17.24 15.24
CA ILE A 215 -19.57 15.78 15.39
C ILE A 215 -19.36 15.47 16.88
N ARG A 216 -20.09 14.46 17.38
CA ARG A 216 -20.03 13.96 18.76
C ARG A 216 -19.51 12.55 18.86
N ARG A 217 -19.84 11.71 17.87
CA ARG A 217 -19.39 10.31 17.84
C ARG A 217 -19.07 9.88 16.42
N VAL A 218 -18.02 9.11 16.29
CA VAL A 218 -17.66 8.39 15.06
C VAL A 218 -17.50 6.92 15.39
N ARG A 219 -18.36 6.09 14.80
CA ARG A 219 -18.34 4.64 14.99
C ARG A 219 -17.90 3.98 13.71
N VAL A 220 -16.85 3.19 13.77
CA VAL A 220 -16.31 2.43 12.63
C VAL A 220 -16.46 0.95 12.92
N ILE A 221 -17.18 0.25 12.07
CA ILE A 221 -17.44 -1.18 12.20
C ILE A 221 -16.69 -1.89 11.07
N ALA A 222 -15.72 -2.72 11.45
CA ALA A 222 -15.02 -3.61 10.53
C ALA A 222 -15.70 -4.99 10.47
N GLY A 223 -15.74 -5.57 9.28
CA GLY A 223 -16.08 -6.97 9.10
C GLY A 223 -14.87 -7.83 9.47
N SER A 224 -15.06 -8.83 10.32
CA SER A 224 -14.01 -9.81 10.65
C SER A 224 -14.03 -10.93 9.61
N SER A 225 -12.91 -11.15 8.91
CA SER A 225 -12.67 -12.39 8.18
C SER A 225 -12.33 -13.52 9.17
N ASN A 226 -12.39 -14.78 8.73
CA ASN A 226 -12.03 -15.95 9.56
C ASN A 226 -10.53 -15.98 9.95
N HIS A 227 -9.74 -15.03 9.50
CA HIS A 227 -8.36 -14.82 9.89
C HIS A 227 -8.29 -13.68 10.91
N GLU A 228 -7.69 -13.94 12.08
CA GLU A 228 -7.45 -12.95 13.12
C GLU A 228 -6.33 -11.96 12.72
N PHE A 229 -6.54 -11.20 11.64
CA PHE A 229 -5.62 -10.12 11.30
C PHE A 229 -6.04 -8.82 11.99
N PHE A 230 -5.10 -8.20 12.72
CA PHE A 230 -5.30 -6.88 13.31
C PHE A 230 -5.40 -5.76 12.25
N GLY A 231 -5.10 -6.05 11.00
CA GLY A 231 -5.13 -5.09 9.90
C GLY A 231 -6.49 -4.41 9.66
N GLU A 232 -7.60 -5.05 10.03
CA GLU A 232 -8.94 -4.44 10.00
C GLU A 232 -9.05 -3.31 11.02
N SER A 233 -8.41 -3.45 12.17
CA SER A 233 -8.30 -2.38 13.17
C SER A 233 -7.44 -1.23 12.67
N VAL A 234 -6.36 -1.51 11.93
CA VAL A 234 -5.49 -0.49 11.33
C VAL A 234 -6.24 0.30 10.26
N GLU A 235 -7.05 -0.34 9.42
CA GLU A 235 -7.90 0.35 8.43
C GLU A 235 -8.87 1.33 9.13
N SER A 236 -9.52 0.88 10.19
CA SER A 236 -10.44 1.71 10.97
C SER A 236 -9.74 2.90 11.65
N LEU A 237 -8.53 2.67 12.18
CA LEU A 237 -7.69 3.72 12.77
C LEU A 237 -7.23 4.74 11.73
N LEU A 238 -6.79 4.31 10.56
CA LEU A 238 -6.39 5.19 9.46
C LEU A 238 -7.56 6.06 8.99
N TYR A 239 -8.77 5.47 8.87
CA TYR A 239 -9.98 6.21 8.52
C TYR A 239 -10.32 7.27 9.57
N ALA A 240 -10.39 6.89 10.84
CA ALA A 240 -10.69 7.81 11.95
C ALA A 240 -9.66 8.94 12.06
N SER A 241 -8.39 8.61 11.87
CA SER A 241 -7.30 9.57 11.87
C SER A 241 -7.38 10.54 10.70
N TRP A 242 -7.77 10.05 9.52
CA TRP A 242 -8.02 10.89 8.37
C TRP A 242 -9.17 11.88 8.64
N LEU A 243 -10.28 11.40 9.16
CA LEU A 243 -11.42 12.28 9.49
C LEU A 243 -11.01 13.35 10.51
N SER A 244 -10.30 12.94 11.56
CA SER A 244 -9.77 13.87 12.57
C SER A 244 -8.85 14.93 11.94
N ALA A 245 -7.94 14.52 11.06
CA ALA A 245 -7.02 15.42 10.37
C ALA A 245 -7.73 16.41 9.42
N GLN A 246 -8.81 15.97 8.74
CA GLN A 246 -9.55 16.81 7.80
C GLN A 246 -10.42 17.84 8.51
N VAL A 247 -11.05 17.43 9.63
CA VAL A 247 -11.93 18.33 10.42
C VAL A 247 -11.13 19.22 11.38
N GLY A 248 -9.88 18.87 11.65
CA GLY A 248 -9.03 19.63 12.58
C GLY A 248 -9.27 19.26 14.04
N HIS A 249 -9.68 18.02 14.32
CA HIS A 249 -9.80 17.53 15.69
C HIS A 249 -8.43 17.43 16.36
N ALA A 250 -8.34 17.82 17.62
CA ALA A 250 -7.15 17.64 18.44
C ALA A 250 -7.13 16.20 18.99
N VAL A 251 -6.00 15.51 18.82
CA VAL A 251 -5.78 14.16 19.38
C VAL A 251 -4.60 14.22 20.33
N ASP A 252 -4.86 13.96 21.62
CA ASP A 252 -3.82 13.98 22.66
C ASP A 252 -2.92 12.73 22.61
N ALA A 253 -1.93 12.68 23.49
CA ALA A 253 -0.96 11.58 23.57
C ALA A 253 -1.58 10.23 23.97
N ASN A 254 -2.80 10.23 24.54
CA ASN A 254 -3.55 9.05 24.99
C ASN A 254 -4.66 8.67 24.00
N GLY A 255 -4.73 9.33 22.85
CA GLY A 255 -5.74 9.10 21.83
C GLY A 255 -7.12 9.69 22.11
N LYS A 256 -7.26 10.57 23.14
CA LYS A 256 -8.49 11.30 23.37
C LYS A 256 -8.67 12.34 22.26
N VAL A 257 -9.87 12.44 21.70
CA VAL A 257 -10.19 13.33 20.59
C VAL A 257 -11.08 14.46 21.07
N GLU A 258 -10.71 15.69 20.70
CA GLU A 258 -11.50 16.90 21.00
C GLU A 258 -11.73 17.69 19.71
N GLY A 259 -12.97 18.06 19.47
CA GLY A 259 -13.40 18.94 18.38
C GLY A 259 -13.92 20.26 18.88
N ALA A 260 -14.44 21.09 17.99
CA ALA A 260 -15.00 22.41 18.33
C ALA A 260 -16.16 22.32 19.33
N ALA A 261 -16.95 21.25 19.29
CA ALA A 261 -18.08 21.03 20.20
C ALA A 261 -17.70 20.23 21.48
N GLY A 262 -16.43 20.01 21.74
CA GLY A 262 -15.91 19.24 22.90
C GLY A 262 -15.43 17.84 22.55
N SER A 263 -15.46 16.93 23.52
CA SER A 263 -14.96 15.56 23.35
C SER A 263 -15.76 14.80 22.30
N ILE A 264 -15.03 14.07 21.43
CA ILE A 264 -15.58 13.20 20.40
C ILE A 264 -15.29 11.76 20.76
N ASP A 265 -16.33 10.93 20.72
CA ASP A 265 -16.23 9.51 21.02
C ASP A 265 -15.96 8.72 19.73
N TYR A 266 -14.74 8.20 19.58
CA TYR A 266 -14.39 7.26 18.51
C TYR A 266 -14.55 5.83 19.02
N VAL A 267 -15.44 5.08 18.36
CA VAL A 267 -15.78 3.70 18.73
C VAL A 267 -15.39 2.78 17.57
N PHE A 268 -14.57 1.79 17.87
CA PHE A 268 -14.14 0.77 16.91
C PHE A 268 -14.77 -0.56 17.28
N GLU A 269 -15.52 -1.16 16.37
CA GLU A 269 -16.20 -2.43 16.58
C GLU A 269 -15.83 -3.42 15.50
N ARG A 270 -15.77 -4.71 15.89
CA ARG A 270 -15.69 -5.82 14.96
C ARG A 270 -17.03 -6.55 14.91
N ARG A 271 -17.50 -6.85 13.72
CA ARG A 271 -18.65 -7.74 13.52
C ARG A 271 -18.18 -8.98 12.79
N HIS A 272 -18.38 -10.13 13.42
CA HIS A 272 -18.18 -11.41 12.76
C HIS A 272 -19.20 -11.50 11.61
N GLN A 273 -18.72 -11.55 10.38
CA GLN A 273 -19.53 -11.81 9.20
C GLN A 273 -19.02 -13.09 8.55
N SER A 274 -19.95 -13.95 8.15
CA SER A 274 -19.64 -15.26 7.53
C SER A 274 -19.03 -15.18 6.12
N THR A 275 -18.58 -14.02 5.68
CA THR A 275 -18.01 -13.77 4.34
C THR A 275 -16.57 -13.34 4.44
N ASP A 276 -15.71 -13.93 3.63
CA ASP A 276 -14.24 -13.85 3.62
C ASP A 276 -13.60 -12.48 3.31
N VAL A 277 -14.31 -11.39 3.39
CA VAL A 277 -13.78 -10.06 3.05
C VAL A 277 -13.77 -9.17 4.29
N GLY A 278 -12.58 -8.99 4.86
CA GLY A 278 -12.30 -8.02 5.92
C GLY A 278 -12.45 -6.56 5.47
N GLY A 279 -12.15 -5.65 6.38
CA GLY A 279 -12.16 -4.21 6.16
C GLY A 279 -13.43 -3.52 6.67
N ILE A 280 -13.50 -2.19 6.50
CA ILE A 280 -14.64 -1.40 6.98
C ILE A 280 -15.93 -1.85 6.28
N ALA A 281 -16.97 -2.11 7.10
CA ALA A 281 -18.31 -2.48 6.65
C ALA A 281 -19.32 -1.33 6.80
N LEU A 282 -19.17 -0.54 7.88
CA LEU A 282 -20.07 0.57 8.20
C LEU A 282 -19.31 1.67 8.94
N VAL A 283 -19.59 2.90 8.59
CA VAL A 283 -19.21 4.10 9.37
C VAL A 283 -20.47 4.86 9.73
N GLU A 284 -20.57 5.27 11.00
CA GLU A 284 -21.62 6.13 11.50
C GLU A 284 -21.03 7.39 12.14
N ILE A 285 -21.55 8.55 11.76
CA ILE A 285 -21.13 9.86 12.29
C ILE A 285 -22.35 10.52 12.92
N SER A 286 -22.39 10.63 14.24
CA SER A 286 -23.48 11.26 14.98
C SER A 286 -23.15 12.70 15.32
N PHE A 287 -24.13 13.57 15.16
CA PHE A 287 -24.05 15.00 15.40
C PHE A 287 -24.74 15.42 16.69
N GLU A 288 -24.45 16.63 17.15
CA GLU A 288 -25.00 17.21 18.40
C GLU A 288 -26.54 17.32 18.37
N ASP A 289 -27.12 17.55 17.19
CA ASP A 289 -28.57 17.68 17.00
C ASP A 289 -29.32 16.34 16.90
N GLY A 290 -28.61 15.20 17.10
CA GLY A 290 -29.17 13.86 17.03
C GLY A 290 -29.25 13.28 15.62
N ALA A 291 -28.89 14.03 14.57
CA ALA A 291 -28.78 13.46 13.23
C ALA A 291 -27.62 12.49 13.15
N CYS A 292 -27.69 11.56 12.20
CA CYS A 292 -26.66 10.57 11.95
C CYS A 292 -26.38 10.45 10.45
N ALA A 293 -25.11 10.49 10.08
CA ALA A 293 -24.66 10.11 8.76
C ALA A 293 -24.12 8.69 8.82
N SER A 294 -24.44 7.87 7.83
CA SER A 294 -23.94 6.50 7.72
C SER A 294 -23.39 6.24 6.33
N ILE A 295 -22.32 5.44 6.27
CA ILE A 295 -21.74 4.95 5.03
C ILE A 295 -21.63 3.45 5.16
N ALA A 296 -22.32 2.70 4.33
CA ALA A 296 -22.36 1.25 4.36
C ALA A 296 -21.88 0.66 3.03
N ARG A 297 -21.19 -0.49 3.10
CA ARG A 297 -20.80 -1.25 1.91
C ARG A 297 -21.97 -2.12 1.45
N ASP A 298 -22.44 -1.85 0.24
CA ASP A 298 -23.35 -2.74 -0.50
C ASP A 298 -22.51 -3.63 -1.41
N ARG A 299 -22.32 -4.87 -0.98
CA ARG A 299 -21.45 -5.82 -1.67
C ARG A 299 -22.06 -6.33 -2.97
N ASP A 300 -23.37 -6.54 -2.99
CA ASP A 300 -24.08 -7.07 -4.15
C ASP A 300 -24.00 -6.11 -5.33
N ARG A 301 -23.99 -4.81 -5.03
CA ARG A 301 -23.89 -3.75 -6.04
C ARG A 301 -22.46 -3.25 -6.25
N GLY A 302 -21.50 -3.64 -5.43
CA GLY A 302 -20.11 -3.15 -5.48
C GLY A 302 -20.00 -1.64 -5.27
N VAL A 303 -20.74 -1.10 -4.29
CA VAL A 303 -20.78 0.34 -3.99
C VAL A 303 -20.75 0.61 -2.49
N LEU A 304 -20.37 1.84 -2.13
CA LEU A 304 -20.62 2.42 -0.82
C LEU A 304 -21.88 3.31 -0.93
N VAL A 305 -22.80 3.14 -0.01
CA VAL A 305 -24.02 3.95 0.09
C VAL A 305 -23.90 4.85 1.31
N ALA A 306 -23.92 6.15 1.09
CA ALA A 306 -23.89 7.15 2.15
C ALA A 306 -25.28 7.77 2.31
N ASN A 307 -25.79 7.80 3.54
CA ASN A 307 -27.08 8.36 3.92
C ASN A 307 -26.90 9.33 5.09
N VAL A 308 -27.77 10.32 5.15
CA VAL A 308 -27.92 11.19 6.33
C VAL A 308 -29.38 11.15 6.76
N ASP A 309 -29.60 10.73 8.00
CA ASP A 309 -30.90 10.74 8.63
C ASP A 309 -31.09 12.00 9.49
N GLY A 310 -32.31 12.53 9.55
CA GLY A 310 -32.66 13.71 10.33
C GLY A 310 -33.35 14.78 9.48
N SER A 311 -33.04 16.06 9.78
CA SER A 311 -33.70 17.21 9.10
C SER A 311 -33.29 17.39 7.63
N VAL A 312 -32.22 16.75 7.20
CA VAL A 312 -31.73 16.79 5.81
C VAL A 312 -31.39 15.35 5.40
N THR A 313 -32.01 14.87 4.33
CA THR A 313 -31.68 13.57 3.73
C THR A 313 -30.68 13.77 2.59
N VAL A 314 -29.49 13.22 2.70
CA VAL A 314 -28.49 13.16 1.65
C VAL A 314 -28.24 11.70 1.34
N GLN A 315 -28.28 11.34 0.07
CA GLN A 315 -27.87 10.00 -0.39
C GLN A 315 -26.84 10.14 -1.50
N SER A 316 -25.73 9.46 -1.35
CA SER A 316 -24.73 9.35 -2.41
C SER A 316 -24.28 7.89 -2.56
N VAL A 317 -23.85 7.55 -3.76
CA VAL A 317 -23.37 6.21 -4.10
C VAL A 317 -21.97 6.34 -4.70
N THR A 318 -21.00 5.71 -4.07
CA THR A 318 -19.62 5.67 -4.52
C THR A 318 -19.29 4.25 -4.99
N ARG A 319 -18.78 4.10 -6.21
CA ARG A 319 -18.35 2.78 -6.71
C ARG A 319 -17.13 2.31 -5.93
N THR A 320 -17.13 1.04 -5.53
CA THR A 320 -15.96 0.44 -4.88
C THR A 320 -14.84 0.23 -5.89
N LEU A 321 -13.62 0.44 -5.41
CA LEU A 321 -12.42 0.28 -6.23
C LEU A 321 -12.04 -1.19 -6.34
N GLU A 322 -11.42 -1.54 -7.45
CA GLU A 322 -10.78 -2.83 -7.59
C GLU A 322 -9.59 -2.93 -6.63
N GLN A 323 -9.62 -3.92 -5.75
CA GLN A 323 -8.60 -4.12 -4.70
C GLN A 323 -7.50 -5.11 -5.13
N GLN A 324 -7.33 -5.34 -6.43
CA GLN A 324 -6.24 -6.15 -6.95
C GLN A 324 -4.89 -5.49 -6.59
N MET A 325 -3.95 -6.29 -6.08
CA MET A 325 -2.69 -5.80 -5.52
C MET A 325 -1.90 -4.96 -6.52
N GLU A 326 -1.81 -5.39 -7.78
CA GLU A 326 -1.12 -4.63 -8.82
C GLU A 326 -1.72 -3.25 -9.07
N LYS A 327 -3.05 -3.08 -8.91
CA LYS A 327 -3.70 -1.79 -9.05
C LYS A 327 -3.42 -0.86 -7.87
N LEU A 328 -3.31 -1.42 -6.67
CA LEU A 328 -2.91 -0.67 -5.47
C LEU A 328 -1.47 -0.16 -5.60
N ILE A 329 -0.55 -1.03 -6.03
CA ILE A 329 0.85 -0.66 -6.30
C ILE A 329 0.91 0.44 -7.38
N VAL A 330 0.25 0.25 -8.51
CA VAL A 330 0.20 1.25 -9.60
C VAL A 330 -0.30 2.62 -9.11
N ARG A 331 -1.29 2.65 -8.21
CA ARG A 331 -1.76 3.92 -7.62
C ARG A 331 -0.68 4.59 -6.79
N GLN A 332 0.12 3.80 -6.05
CA GLN A 332 1.24 4.35 -5.31
C GLN A 332 2.33 4.89 -6.26
N LEU A 333 2.67 4.17 -7.32
CA LEU A 333 3.67 4.60 -8.29
C LEU A 333 3.25 5.87 -9.06
N LYS A 334 1.96 6.08 -9.30
CA LYS A 334 1.45 7.29 -9.95
C LYS A 334 1.50 8.56 -9.08
N ARG A 335 1.74 8.44 -7.76
CA ARG A 335 1.86 9.56 -6.82
C ARG A 335 3.32 9.96 -6.63
N ILE A 336 3.90 10.68 -7.58
CA ILE A 336 5.33 11.01 -7.61
C ILE A 336 5.80 11.67 -6.31
N ASP A 337 5.07 12.66 -5.79
CA ASP A 337 5.43 13.45 -4.59
C ASP A 337 5.14 12.73 -3.24
N GLY A 338 4.75 11.46 -3.26
CA GLY A 338 4.28 10.75 -2.08
C GLY A 338 2.88 11.18 -1.62
N ASP A 339 2.39 10.61 -0.52
CA ASP A 339 1.06 10.92 0.02
C ASP A 339 1.16 11.91 1.19
N ARG A 340 0.96 13.20 0.89
CA ARG A 340 0.98 14.28 1.91
C ARG A 340 -0.12 14.12 2.94
N VAL A 341 -1.25 13.50 2.57
CA VAL A 341 -2.36 13.28 3.50
C VAL A 341 -2.01 12.16 4.46
N LEU A 342 -1.47 11.04 3.97
CA LEU A 342 -1.02 9.94 4.82
C LEU A 342 0.03 10.42 5.85
N ARG A 343 1.01 11.24 5.43
CA ARG A 343 2.02 11.80 6.35
C ARG A 343 1.40 12.60 7.52
N ARG A 344 0.28 13.29 7.29
CA ARG A 344 -0.44 14.00 8.37
C ARG A 344 -1.28 13.06 9.23
N VAL A 345 -1.75 11.97 8.65
CA VAL A 345 -2.63 10.99 9.30
C VAL A 345 -1.86 10.04 10.21
N LEU A 346 -0.67 9.59 9.80
CA LEU A 346 0.13 8.62 10.55
C LEU A 346 0.38 9.01 12.03
N PRO A 347 0.81 10.24 12.37
CA PRO A 347 1.00 10.62 13.77
C PRO A 347 -0.28 10.58 14.60
N ILE A 348 -1.43 10.82 13.98
CA ILE A 348 -2.75 10.73 14.62
C ILE A 348 -3.12 9.27 14.83
N ALA A 349 -2.91 8.41 13.82
CA ALA A 349 -3.19 6.99 13.88
C ALA A 349 -2.37 6.29 14.98
N ILE A 350 -1.10 6.64 15.13
CA ILE A 350 -0.22 6.15 16.20
C ILE A 350 -0.76 6.53 17.60
N LYS A 351 -1.34 7.73 17.76
CA LYS A 351 -1.96 8.14 19.01
C LYS A 351 -3.27 7.39 19.28
N LEU A 352 -4.13 7.26 18.27
CA LEU A 352 -5.40 6.53 18.39
C LEU A 352 -5.18 5.03 18.63
N ALA A 353 -4.11 4.44 18.10
CA ALA A 353 -3.75 3.03 18.32
C ALA A 353 -3.63 2.68 19.81
N LYS A 354 -3.19 3.61 20.66
CA LYS A 354 -3.09 3.40 22.12
C LYS A 354 -4.44 3.16 22.82
N ARG A 355 -5.55 3.49 22.17
CA ARG A 355 -6.91 3.22 22.70
C ARG A 355 -7.43 1.84 22.35
N VAL A 356 -6.84 1.21 21.35
CA VAL A 356 -7.31 -0.08 20.77
C VAL A 356 -6.39 -1.24 21.21
N ALA A 357 -5.16 -0.92 21.64
CA ALA A 357 -4.23 -1.84 22.28
C ALA A 357 -4.65 -2.08 23.74
#